data_f47bdda40852e8843547f8593c87d791
#
_entry.id   f47bdda40852e8843547f8593c87d791
#
_cell.length_a   1.000
_cell.length_b   1.000
_cell.length_c   1.000
_cell.angle_alpha   90.00
_cell.angle_beta   90.00
_cell.angle_gamma   90.00
#
_symmetry.space_group_name_H-M   'P 1'
#
loop_
_entity.id
_entity.type
_entity.pdbx_description
1 polymer ?
#
loop_
_entity_poly.entity_id
_entity_poly.type
_entity_poly.pdbx_seq_one_letter_code
_entity_poly.pdbx_strand_id
1 'polypeptide(L)'
;NYKNLVISESAVIRLFVIATTVILLSIITGIVLSIRKAKKSNDKVWNVSSKRLVINFGIPLVTGGFFIVFLIEKEILSLVAPLTLLFYGLACVNASKYTLGDVRYLGITMIVLGLLSTWFLGYGLLFWALGFGVCHIVYGSMMYFKYDRN
;
A
#
# COMPACT_ATOMS: atom_id res chain seq x y z
N ASN A 1 12.06 -20.96 20.04
CA ASN A 1 13.09 -21.59 19.15
C ASN A 1 12.90 -21.22 17.68
N TYR A 2 12.92 -19.92 17.35
CA TYR A 2 12.82 -19.43 15.96
C TYR A 2 14.20 -19.22 15.28
N LYS A 3 15.29 -19.66 15.92
CA LYS A 3 16.66 -19.40 15.46
C LYS A 3 17.16 -20.32 14.32
N ASN A 4 16.38 -21.26 13.84
CA ASN A 4 16.86 -22.26 12.84
C ASN A 4 15.99 -22.38 11.59
N LEU A 5 15.24 -21.35 11.20
CA LEU A 5 14.75 -21.26 9.83
C LEU A 5 15.86 -20.64 8.99
N VAL A 6 16.84 -21.44 8.61
CA VAL A 6 17.77 -21.12 7.52
C VAL A 6 16.91 -21.08 6.26
N ILE A 7 16.37 -19.90 5.95
CA ILE A 7 15.73 -19.67 4.66
C ILE A 7 16.82 -19.85 3.61
N SER A 8 16.72 -20.88 2.78
CA SER A 8 17.73 -21.12 1.75
C SER A 8 17.82 -19.91 0.83
N GLU A 9 19.01 -19.54 0.36
CA GLU A 9 19.20 -18.43 -0.59
C GLU A 9 18.25 -18.51 -1.79
N SER A 10 17.98 -19.71 -2.28
CA SER A 10 17.03 -19.96 -3.36
C SER A 10 15.58 -19.63 -2.99
N ALA A 11 15.18 -19.72 -1.72
CA ALA A 11 13.87 -19.31 -1.25
C ALA A 11 13.74 -17.80 -1.18
N VAL A 12 14.78 -17.11 -0.71
CA VAL A 12 14.82 -15.65 -0.69
C VAL A 12 14.74 -15.08 -2.10
N ILE A 13 15.52 -15.59 -3.05
CA ILE A 13 15.49 -15.16 -4.45
C ILE A 13 14.08 -15.37 -5.04
N ARG A 14 13.44 -16.54 -4.82
CA ARG A 14 12.08 -16.80 -5.28
C ARG A 14 11.07 -15.82 -4.71
N LEU A 15 11.15 -15.50 -3.42
CA LEU A 15 10.28 -14.51 -2.79
C LEU A 15 10.46 -13.12 -3.40
N PHE A 16 11.71 -12.69 -3.65
CA PHE A 16 11.98 -11.42 -4.32
C PHE A 16 11.42 -11.39 -5.75
N VAL A 17 11.59 -12.45 -6.53
CA VAL A 17 11.06 -12.56 -7.90
C VAL A 17 9.53 -12.48 -7.88
N ILE A 18 8.86 -13.23 -6.98
CA ILE A 18 7.41 -13.20 -6.84
C ILE A 18 6.93 -11.80 -6.45
N ALA A 19 7.54 -11.20 -5.43
CA ALA A 19 7.17 -9.86 -4.97
C ALA A 19 7.31 -8.81 -6.08
N THR A 20 8.44 -8.82 -6.80
CA THR A 20 8.70 -7.90 -7.92
C THR A 20 7.69 -8.11 -9.04
N THR A 21 7.38 -9.36 -9.40
CA THR A 21 6.40 -9.69 -10.43
C THR A 21 5.00 -9.19 -10.05
N VAL A 22 4.58 -9.42 -8.81
CA VAL A 22 3.28 -8.95 -8.31
C VAL A 22 3.19 -7.42 -8.34
N ILE A 23 4.25 -6.72 -7.92
CA ILE A 23 4.30 -5.25 -7.95
C ILE A 23 4.17 -4.74 -9.39
N LEU A 24 4.94 -5.29 -10.33
CA LEU A 24 4.90 -4.89 -11.74
C LEU A 24 3.51 -5.13 -12.36
N LEU A 25 2.93 -6.31 -12.13
CA LEU A 25 1.58 -6.63 -12.62
C LEU A 25 0.52 -5.70 -12.03
N SER A 26 0.60 -5.38 -10.74
CA SER A 26 -0.30 -4.43 -10.07
C SER A 26 -0.21 -3.03 -10.68
N ILE A 27 0.99 -2.54 -10.93
CA ILE A 27 1.21 -1.21 -11.55
C ILE A 27 0.64 -1.20 -12.97
N ILE A 28 0.95 -2.21 -13.78
CA ILE A 28 0.45 -2.32 -15.17
C ILE A 28 -1.08 -2.37 -15.17
N THR A 29 -1.68 -3.22 -14.33
CA THR A 29 -3.14 -3.35 -14.22
C THR A 29 -3.77 -2.04 -13.78
N GLY A 30 -3.22 -1.35 -12.79
CA GLY A 30 -3.70 -0.05 -12.32
C GLY A 30 -3.66 1.01 -13.43
N ILE A 31 -2.56 1.07 -14.19
CA ILE A 31 -2.44 2.01 -15.33
C ILE A 31 -3.47 1.69 -16.42
N VAL A 32 -3.59 0.41 -16.83
CA VAL A 32 -4.53 -0.01 -17.87
C VAL A 32 -5.98 0.30 -17.47
N LEU A 33 -6.38 -0.01 -16.25
CA LEU A 33 -7.72 0.28 -15.74
C LEU A 33 -7.99 1.80 -15.67
N SER A 34 -7.02 2.58 -15.21
CA SER A 34 -7.12 4.05 -15.16
C SER A 34 -7.29 4.66 -16.56
N ILE A 35 -6.51 4.18 -17.56
CA ILE A 35 -6.64 4.61 -18.96
C ILE A 35 -8.01 4.23 -19.53
N ARG A 36 -8.49 3.00 -19.27
CA ARG A 36 -9.82 2.56 -19.74
C ARG A 36 -10.94 3.40 -19.15
N LYS A 37 -10.87 3.67 -17.83
CA LYS A 37 -11.88 4.50 -17.14
C LYS A 37 -11.88 5.93 -17.67
N ALA A 38 -10.72 6.55 -17.85
CA ALA A 38 -10.60 7.90 -18.40
C ALA A 38 -11.11 7.99 -19.85
N LYS A 39 -10.84 6.99 -20.71
CA LYS A 39 -11.38 6.93 -22.07
C LYS A 39 -12.92 6.83 -22.08
N LYS A 40 -13.50 6.09 -21.13
CA LYS A 40 -14.97 5.94 -21.02
C LYS A 40 -15.65 7.24 -20.58
N SER A 41 -14.99 8.06 -19.75
CA SER A 41 -15.51 9.36 -19.28
C SER A 41 -15.11 10.55 -20.16
N ASN A 42 -14.38 10.30 -21.26
CA ASN A 42 -13.83 11.35 -22.15
C ASN A 42 -12.90 12.33 -21.44
N ASP A 43 -12.29 11.93 -20.34
CA ASP A 43 -11.38 12.72 -19.52
C ASP A 43 -9.92 12.49 -19.93
N LYS A 44 -9.08 13.54 -19.74
CA LYS A 44 -7.64 13.40 -19.92
C LYS A 44 -7.05 12.62 -18.74
N VAL A 45 -6.44 11.46 -19.01
CA VAL A 45 -5.76 10.61 -18.01
C VAL A 45 -4.72 11.41 -17.21
N TRP A 46 -4.01 12.31 -17.89
CA TRP A 46 -2.92 13.09 -17.32
C TRP A 46 -3.30 14.57 -17.22
N ASN A 47 -4.00 14.92 -16.16
CA ASN A 47 -4.37 16.28 -15.81
C ASN A 47 -3.60 16.77 -14.57
N VAL A 48 -3.81 18.03 -14.19
CA VAL A 48 -3.14 18.64 -13.01
C VAL A 48 -3.47 17.89 -11.72
N SER A 49 -4.69 17.40 -11.58
CA SER A 49 -5.13 16.62 -10.41
C SER A 49 -4.41 15.28 -10.33
N SER A 50 -4.27 14.56 -11.46
CA SER A 50 -3.55 13.30 -11.53
C SER A 50 -2.07 13.44 -11.15
N LYS A 51 -1.42 14.51 -11.64
CA LYS A 51 -0.03 14.83 -11.26
C LYS A 51 0.11 15.05 -9.75
N ARG A 52 -0.76 15.88 -9.19
CA ARG A 52 -0.76 16.17 -7.74
C ARG A 52 -1.03 14.91 -6.91
N LEU A 53 -1.94 14.04 -7.37
CA LEU A 53 -2.21 12.75 -6.74
C LEU A 53 -0.95 11.90 -6.67
N VAL A 54 -0.28 11.70 -7.82
CA VAL A 54 0.93 10.86 -7.88
C VAL A 54 2.04 11.41 -6.98
N ILE A 55 2.26 12.73 -6.99
CA ILE A 55 3.28 13.35 -6.16
C ILE A 55 2.94 13.21 -4.67
N ASN A 56 1.71 13.55 -4.26
CA ASN A 56 1.31 13.52 -2.86
C ASN A 56 1.20 12.10 -2.29
N PHE A 57 0.88 11.10 -3.13
CA PHE A 57 0.92 9.70 -2.78
C PHE A 57 2.35 9.17 -2.74
N GLY A 58 3.17 9.56 -3.72
CA GLY A 58 4.55 9.08 -3.87
C GLY A 58 5.49 9.54 -2.76
N ILE A 59 5.38 10.78 -2.29
CA ILE A 59 6.29 11.33 -1.27
C ILE A 59 6.33 10.44 -0.01
N PRO A 60 5.21 10.15 0.67
CA PRO A 60 5.26 9.28 1.86
C PRO A 60 5.72 7.87 1.55
N LEU A 61 5.33 7.30 0.40
CA LEU A 61 5.74 5.94 0.02
C LEU A 61 7.24 5.83 -0.22
N VAL A 62 7.82 6.77 -0.95
CA VAL A 62 9.27 6.78 -1.22
C VAL A 62 10.05 7.00 0.07
N THR A 63 9.62 7.97 0.90
CA THR A 63 10.25 8.23 2.20
C THR A 63 10.17 7.00 3.11
N GLY A 64 8.98 6.38 3.19
CA GLY A 64 8.78 5.16 3.96
C GLY A 64 9.59 3.98 3.43
N GLY A 65 9.69 3.82 2.11
CA GLY A 65 10.49 2.80 1.46
C GLY A 65 11.98 2.92 1.82
N PHE A 66 12.56 4.12 1.72
CA PHE A 66 13.95 4.35 2.15
C PHE A 66 14.14 4.08 3.64
N PHE A 67 13.20 4.49 4.48
CA PHE A 67 13.28 4.23 5.91
C PHE A 67 13.23 2.73 6.23
N ILE A 68 12.40 1.97 5.52
CA ILE A 68 12.29 0.51 5.67
C ILE A 68 13.60 -0.18 5.26
N VAL A 69 14.23 0.24 4.16
CA VAL A 69 15.54 -0.30 3.75
C VAL A 69 16.57 -0.10 4.87
N PHE A 70 16.62 1.09 5.47
CA PHE A 70 17.49 1.36 6.60
C PHE A 70 17.21 0.45 7.82
N LEU A 71 15.94 0.18 8.13
CA LEU A 71 15.56 -0.74 9.21
C LEU A 71 16.01 -2.18 8.93
N ILE A 72 15.89 -2.63 7.67
CA ILE A 72 16.33 -3.96 7.25
C ILE A 72 17.85 -4.08 7.42
N GLU A 73 18.63 -3.05 7.01
CA GLU A 73 20.08 -3.01 7.21
C GLU A 73 20.48 -3.04 8.70
N LYS A 74 19.64 -2.48 9.57
CA LYS A 74 19.85 -2.50 11.04
C LYS A 74 19.23 -3.72 11.71
N GLU A 75 18.69 -4.68 10.96
CA GLU A 75 18.04 -5.90 11.47
C GLU A 75 16.82 -5.63 12.37
N ILE A 76 16.22 -4.43 12.28
CA ILE A 76 15.02 -4.04 13.05
C ILE A 76 13.75 -4.45 12.29
N LEU A 77 13.60 -5.73 12.01
CA LEU A 77 12.52 -6.27 11.17
C LEU A 77 11.13 -6.13 11.80
N SER A 78 11.05 -6.05 13.14
CA SER A 78 9.78 -5.92 13.87
C SER A 78 8.99 -4.65 13.53
N LEU A 79 9.67 -3.58 13.10
CA LEU A 79 9.05 -2.31 12.74
C LEU A 79 8.67 -2.19 11.25
N VAL A 80 9.09 -3.13 10.41
CA VAL A 80 8.84 -3.07 8.96
C VAL A 80 7.33 -3.10 8.67
N ALA A 81 6.60 -4.05 9.24
CA ALA A 81 5.14 -4.17 9.04
C ALA A 81 4.37 -2.94 9.58
N PRO A 82 4.60 -2.47 10.82
CA PRO A 82 3.98 -1.24 11.31
C PRO A 82 4.22 -0.03 10.42
N LEU A 83 5.47 0.20 10.02
CA LEU A 83 5.83 1.38 9.23
C LEU A 83 5.33 1.33 7.79
N THR A 84 5.25 0.15 7.16
CA THR A 84 4.58 0.03 5.86
C THR A 84 3.13 0.47 5.93
N LEU A 85 2.38 0.06 6.97
CA LEU A 85 1.00 0.50 7.19
C LEU A 85 0.90 2.00 7.42
N LEU A 86 1.77 2.58 8.26
CA LEU A 86 1.79 4.01 8.56
C LEU A 86 2.06 4.86 7.31
N PHE A 87 3.14 4.60 6.60
CA PHE A 87 3.51 5.38 5.42
C PHE A 87 2.51 5.21 4.28
N TYR A 88 1.96 4.02 4.08
CA TYR A 88 0.88 3.80 3.13
C TYR A 88 -0.39 4.56 3.53
N GLY A 89 -0.76 4.54 4.81
CA GLY A 89 -1.90 5.30 5.31
C GLY A 89 -1.73 6.80 5.12
N LEU A 90 -0.54 7.35 5.42
CA LEU A 90 -0.20 8.75 5.16
C LEU A 90 -0.28 9.09 3.66
N ALA A 91 0.19 8.19 2.80
CA ALA A 91 0.08 8.36 1.35
C ALA A 91 -1.38 8.45 0.89
N CYS A 92 -2.26 7.56 1.39
CA CYS A 92 -3.68 7.58 1.11
C CYS A 92 -4.36 8.87 1.60
N VAL A 93 -4.06 9.33 2.82
CA VAL A 93 -4.61 10.57 3.36
C VAL A 93 -4.19 11.77 2.51
N ASN A 94 -2.91 11.86 2.12
CA ASN A 94 -2.43 12.93 1.26
C ASN A 94 -3.07 12.91 -0.14
N ALA A 95 -3.19 11.73 -0.72
CA ALA A 95 -3.76 11.54 -2.05
C ALA A 95 -5.26 11.81 -2.09
N SER A 96 -5.98 11.63 -0.97
CA SER A 96 -7.45 11.75 -0.90
C SER A 96 -8.00 13.09 -1.35
N LYS A 97 -7.20 14.15 -1.31
CA LYS A 97 -7.56 15.50 -1.79
C LYS A 97 -7.66 15.58 -3.32
N TYR A 98 -7.07 14.63 -4.03
CA TYR A 98 -6.95 14.63 -5.50
C TYR A 98 -7.64 13.42 -6.15
N THR A 99 -8.33 12.60 -5.35
CA THR A 99 -9.09 11.43 -5.78
C THR A 99 -10.40 11.34 -5.00
N LEU A 100 -11.00 10.16 -4.91
CA LEU A 100 -12.22 9.94 -4.13
C LEU A 100 -11.95 10.22 -2.65
N GLY A 101 -12.72 11.12 -2.04
CA GLY A 101 -12.53 11.54 -0.65
C GLY A 101 -12.55 10.39 0.36
N ASP A 102 -13.24 9.31 0.03
CA ASP A 102 -13.34 8.12 0.88
C ASP A 102 -12.00 7.39 1.08
N VAL A 103 -11.01 7.57 0.19
CA VAL A 103 -9.62 7.07 0.35
C VAL A 103 -9.00 7.56 1.65
N ARG A 104 -9.44 8.72 2.16
CA ARG A 104 -8.99 9.27 3.45
C ARG A 104 -9.33 8.33 4.60
N TYR A 105 -10.51 7.73 4.60
CA TYR A 105 -10.93 6.81 5.66
C TYR A 105 -10.07 5.53 5.65
N LEU A 106 -9.79 4.97 4.48
CA LEU A 106 -8.84 3.87 4.34
C LEU A 106 -7.48 4.27 4.92
N GLY A 107 -6.97 5.45 4.54
CA GLY A 107 -5.67 5.93 5.03
C GLY A 107 -5.62 6.07 6.55
N ILE A 108 -6.67 6.63 7.18
CA ILE A 108 -6.76 6.75 8.64
C ILE A 108 -6.79 5.37 9.29
N THR A 109 -7.57 4.43 8.76
CA THR A 109 -7.62 3.05 9.27
C THR A 109 -6.24 2.38 9.21
N MET A 110 -5.50 2.56 8.11
CA MET A 110 -4.14 2.02 7.96
C MET A 110 -3.17 2.63 8.96
N ILE A 111 -3.27 3.94 9.24
CA ILE A 111 -2.45 4.62 10.25
C ILE A 111 -2.75 4.05 11.64
N VAL A 112 -4.03 3.90 11.99
CA VAL A 112 -4.42 3.33 13.29
C VAL A 112 -3.91 1.90 13.44
N LEU A 113 -4.07 1.05 12.43
CA LEU A 113 -3.54 -0.31 12.43
C LEU A 113 -2.00 -0.32 12.55
N GLY A 114 -1.31 0.57 11.85
CA GLY A 114 0.14 0.72 11.95
C GLY A 114 0.59 1.10 13.36
N LEU A 115 -0.07 2.07 14.00
CA LEU A 115 0.21 2.48 15.37
C LEU A 115 -0.07 1.35 16.38
N LEU A 116 -1.19 0.64 16.24
CA LEU A 116 -1.49 -0.53 17.09
C LEU A 116 -0.44 -1.63 16.88
N SER A 117 0.00 -1.85 15.65
CA SER A 117 1.03 -2.84 15.34
C SER A 117 2.38 -2.52 15.98
N THR A 118 2.72 -1.23 16.21
CA THR A 118 3.93 -0.87 16.96
C THR A 118 3.84 -1.25 18.44
N TRP A 119 2.63 -1.25 19.00
CA TRP A 119 2.41 -1.69 20.38
C TRP A 119 2.50 -3.20 20.53
N PHE A 120 2.06 -3.95 19.50
CA PHE A 120 2.04 -5.41 19.44
C PHE A 120 3.06 -5.95 18.42
N LEU A 121 4.35 -5.69 18.63
CA LEU A 121 5.42 -5.99 17.67
C LEU A 121 5.49 -7.46 17.20
N GLY A 122 5.04 -8.42 18.02
CA GLY A 122 5.00 -9.84 17.62
C GLY A 122 3.91 -10.18 16.58
N TYR A 123 2.92 -9.30 16.38
CA TYR A 123 1.76 -9.52 15.51
C TYR A 123 1.79 -8.69 14.23
N GLY A 124 2.94 -8.16 13.86
CA GLY A 124 3.07 -7.27 12.70
C GLY A 124 2.50 -7.83 11.40
N LEU A 125 2.72 -9.11 11.11
CA LEU A 125 2.17 -9.78 9.93
C LEU A 125 0.63 -9.87 9.95
N LEU A 126 0.03 -10.07 11.12
CA LEU A 126 -1.43 -10.10 11.29
C LEU A 126 -2.03 -8.71 10.99
N PHE A 127 -1.47 -7.65 11.58
CA PHE A 127 -1.89 -6.28 11.31
C PHE A 127 -1.71 -5.92 9.82
N TRP A 128 -0.62 -6.38 9.20
CA TRP A 128 -0.36 -6.21 7.79
C TRP A 128 -1.42 -6.90 6.92
N ALA A 129 -1.77 -8.14 7.24
CA ALA A 129 -2.83 -8.89 6.55
C ALA A 129 -4.22 -8.24 6.74
N LEU A 130 -4.54 -7.72 7.94
CA LEU A 130 -5.77 -6.96 8.19
C LEU A 130 -5.81 -5.69 7.36
N GLY A 131 -4.74 -4.90 7.35
CA GLY A 131 -4.67 -3.64 6.61
C GLY A 131 -4.72 -3.85 5.10
N PHE A 132 -3.75 -4.56 4.54
CA PHE A 132 -3.65 -4.76 3.09
C PHE A 132 -4.62 -5.82 2.53
N GLY A 133 -5.09 -6.75 3.35
CA GLY A 133 -6.11 -7.73 2.97
C GLY A 133 -7.53 -7.22 3.24
N VAL A 134 -7.98 -7.35 4.50
CA VAL A 134 -9.38 -7.13 4.87
C VAL A 134 -9.85 -5.70 4.57
N CYS A 135 -9.08 -4.69 5.00
CA CYS A 135 -9.48 -3.28 4.81
C CYS A 135 -9.59 -2.93 3.32
N HIS A 136 -8.71 -3.44 2.45
CA HIS A 136 -8.80 -3.17 1.01
C HIS A 136 -9.97 -3.87 0.34
N ILE A 137 -10.31 -5.10 0.75
CA ILE A 137 -11.50 -5.81 0.24
C ILE A 137 -12.77 -5.07 0.64
N VAL A 138 -12.89 -4.69 1.92
CA VAL A 138 -14.05 -3.95 2.44
C VAL A 138 -14.17 -2.59 1.73
N TYR A 139 -13.06 -1.84 1.66
CA TYR A 139 -13.04 -0.55 1.01
C TYR A 139 -13.36 -0.65 -0.49
N GLY A 140 -12.75 -1.60 -1.20
CA GLY A 140 -13.01 -1.83 -2.63
C GLY A 140 -14.47 -2.19 -2.90
N SER A 141 -15.08 -3.03 -2.05
CA SER A 141 -16.50 -3.37 -2.14
C SER A 141 -17.40 -2.14 -1.90
N MET A 142 -17.12 -1.35 -0.86
CA MET A 142 -17.87 -0.12 -0.59
C MET A 142 -17.78 0.86 -1.77
N MET A 143 -16.59 1.04 -2.35
CA MET A 143 -16.38 1.93 -3.49
C MET A 143 -17.12 1.46 -4.74
N TYR A 144 -17.11 0.15 -5.00
CA TYR A 144 -17.88 -0.44 -6.11
C TYR A 144 -19.37 -0.15 -5.97
N PHE A 145 -19.97 -0.39 -4.80
CA PHE A 145 -21.40 -0.13 -4.57
C PHE A 145 -21.77 1.35 -4.61
N LYS A 146 -20.84 2.24 -4.19
CA LYS A 146 -21.11 3.68 -4.12
C LYS A 146 -20.93 4.40 -5.47
N TYR A 147 -19.97 3.99 -6.30
CA TYR A 147 -19.56 4.75 -7.47
C TYR A 147 -19.66 4.02 -8.82
N ASP A 148 -19.66 2.70 -8.83
CA ASP A 148 -19.63 1.93 -10.09
C ASP A 148 -20.93 1.14 -10.37
N ARG A 149 -21.87 1.08 -9.43
CA ARG A 149 -23.13 0.32 -9.59
C ARG A 149 -24.26 1.10 -10.30
N ASN A 150 -24.12 2.41 -10.52
CA ASN A 150 -25.13 3.24 -11.21
C ASN A 150 -24.80 3.40 -12.69
#